data_e678a919d5dffdd5274a66ca760b763a
#
_entry.id   e678a919d5dffdd5274a66ca760b763a
#
_cell.length_a   1.000
_cell.length_b   1.000
_cell.length_c   1.000
_cell.angle_alpha   90.00
_cell.angle_beta   90.00
_cell.angle_gamma   90.00
#
_symmetry.space_group_name_H-M   'P 1'
#
loop_
_entity.id
_entity.type
_entity.pdbx_description
1 polymer ?
#
loop_
_entity_poly.entity_id
_entity_poly.type
_entity_poly.pdbx_seq_one_letter_code
_entity_poly.pdbx_strand_id
1 'polypeptide(L)'
;MTITPTLVMELKKLYKQQLTDKLLLGQEYQDLDLVFAQKNGKPIQPTEMARNYRKMVEISGLPYIRFHDLKHTHATLLLQQGVHPKVVSERLGHSTIGITMDTYTHVLPNMQKEAALQFEQLIK
;
A
#
# COMPACT_ATOMS: atom_id res chain seq x y z
N MET A 1 -9.07 4.67 -8.94
CA MET A 1 -7.84 4.83 -8.13
C MET A 1 -6.67 5.17 -9.05
N THR A 2 -5.91 6.17 -8.69
CA THR A 2 -4.73 6.58 -9.48
C THR A 2 -3.47 5.95 -8.90
N ILE A 3 -2.63 5.43 -9.78
CA ILE A 3 -1.33 4.88 -9.38
C ILE A 3 -0.19 5.79 -9.86
N THR A 4 0.90 5.77 -9.13
CA THR A 4 2.06 6.64 -9.41
C THR A 4 2.90 6.10 -10.57
N PRO A 5 3.67 6.97 -11.28
CA PRO A 5 4.60 6.50 -12.32
C PRO A 5 5.61 5.46 -11.82
N THR A 6 6.10 5.61 -10.59
CA THR A 6 7.02 4.64 -9.98
C THR A 6 6.37 3.27 -9.85
N LEU A 7 5.12 3.22 -9.37
CA LEU A 7 4.36 1.97 -9.26
C LEU A 7 4.10 1.35 -10.64
N VAL A 8 3.77 2.17 -11.63
CA VAL A 8 3.59 1.71 -13.03
C VAL A 8 4.87 1.04 -13.54
N MET A 9 6.04 1.64 -13.29
CA MET A 9 7.32 1.05 -13.68
C MET A 9 7.56 -0.31 -13.03
N GLU A 10 7.29 -0.43 -11.74
CA GLU A 10 7.46 -1.69 -11.02
C GLU A 10 6.49 -2.77 -11.51
N LEU A 11 5.24 -2.40 -11.79
CA LEU A 11 4.27 -3.32 -12.36
C LEU A 11 4.66 -3.79 -13.78
N LYS A 12 5.25 -2.90 -14.59
CA LYS A 12 5.77 -3.28 -15.91
C LYS A 12 6.93 -4.28 -15.82
N LYS A 13 7.82 -4.09 -14.85
CA LYS A 13 8.91 -5.05 -14.59
C LYS A 13 8.35 -6.42 -14.21
N LEU A 14 7.35 -6.44 -13.32
CA LEU A 14 6.67 -7.66 -12.90
C LEU A 14 6.00 -8.35 -14.09
N TYR A 15 5.33 -7.60 -14.94
CA TYR A 15 4.70 -8.13 -16.15
C TYR A 15 5.71 -8.79 -17.10
N LYS A 16 6.84 -8.13 -17.33
CA LYS A 16 7.94 -8.70 -18.14
C LYS A 16 8.48 -9.99 -17.54
N GLN A 17 8.63 -10.04 -16.23
CA GLN A 17 9.06 -11.25 -15.53
C GLN A 17 8.06 -12.39 -15.72
N GLN A 18 6.77 -12.11 -15.63
CA GLN A 18 5.72 -13.10 -15.88
C GLN A 18 5.73 -13.62 -17.32
N LEU A 19 5.98 -12.74 -18.30
CA LEU A 19 6.14 -13.15 -19.69
C LEU A 19 7.33 -14.10 -19.88
N THR A 20 8.44 -13.81 -19.22
CA THR A 20 9.63 -14.68 -19.24
C THR A 20 9.31 -16.03 -18.60
N ASP A 21 8.67 -16.06 -17.45
CA ASP A 21 8.28 -17.29 -16.77
C ASP A 21 7.33 -18.13 -17.63
N LYS A 22 6.39 -17.48 -18.30
CA LYS A 22 5.45 -18.14 -19.21
C LYS A 22 6.17 -18.80 -20.40
N LEU A 23 7.17 -18.12 -20.97
CA LEU A 23 7.97 -18.66 -22.05
C LEU A 23 8.81 -19.86 -21.60
N LEU A 24 9.39 -19.79 -20.39
CA LEU A 24 10.24 -20.85 -19.85
C LEU A 24 9.44 -22.11 -19.48
N LEU A 25 8.27 -21.95 -18.89
CA LEU A 25 7.44 -23.06 -18.44
C LEU A 25 6.51 -23.62 -19.52
N GLY A 26 6.21 -22.82 -20.54
CA GLY A 26 5.34 -23.24 -21.65
C GLY A 26 3.97 -23.72 -21.15
N GLN A 27 3.62 -24.97 -21.45
CA GLN A 27 2.32 -25.55 -21.07
C GLN A 27 2.13 -25.76 -19.57
N GLU A 28 3.21 -25.79 -18.80
CA GLU A 28 3.17 -25.89 -17.35
C GLU A 28 2.75 -24.58 -16.67
N TYR A 29 2.82 -23.48 -17.38
CA TYR A 29 2.37 -22.18 -16.88
C TYR A 29 0.85 -22.09 -16.97
N GLN A 30 0.21 -21.81 -15.83
CA GLN A 30 -1.23 -21.57 -15.76
C GLN A 30 -1.49 -20.06 -15.85
N ASP A 31 -1.95 -19.62 -17.02
CA ASP A 31 -2.26 -18.20 -17.24
C ASP A 31 -3.66 -17.85 -16.73
N LEU A 32 -3.73 -17.41 -15.50
CA LEU A 32 -4.95 -16.94 -14.86
C LEU A 32 -5.09 -15.41 -14.89
N ASP A 33 -4.23 -14.73 -15.64
CA ASP A 33 -4.22 -13.27 -15.80
C ASP A 33 -4.15 -12.53 -14.46
N LEU A 34 -3.34 -13.04 -13.53
CA LEU A 34 -3.14 -12.44 -12.21
C LEU A 34 -2.00 -11.42 -12.26
N VAL A 35 -2.20 -10.27 -11.59
CA VAL A 35 -1.15 -9.27 -11.42
C VAL A 35 -0.01 -9.82 -10.56
N PHE A 36 -0.36 -10.50 -9.46
CA PHE A 36 0.60 -11.16 -8.58
C PHE A 36 0.35 -12.66 -8.61
N ALA A 37 1.35 -13.39 -9.07
CA ALA A 37 1.25 -14.83 -9.23
C ALA A 37 2.56 -15.52 -8.85
N GLN A 38 2.48 -16.81 -8.59
CA GLN A 38 3.66 -17.66 -8.49
C GLN A 38 4.34 -17.78 -9.87
N LYS A 39 5.56 -18.32 -9.87
CA LYS A 39 6.34 -18.51 -11.09
C LYS A 39 5.63 -19.34 -12.14
N ASN A 40 4.76 -20.26 -11.71
CA ASN A 40 3.94 -21.11 -12.59
C ASN A 40 2.57 -20.49 -12.95
N GLY A 41 2.32 -19.23 -12.57
CA GLY A 41 1.07 -18.51 -12.84
C GLY A 41 -0.05 -18.75 -11.85
N LYS A 42 0.10 -19.68 -10.91
CA LYS A 42 -0.91 -19.96 -9.89
C LYS A 42 -1.01 -18.83 -8.86
N PRO A 43 -2.15 -18.69 -8.16
CA PRO A 43 -2.28 -17.71 -7.07
C PRO A 43 -1.24 -17.92 -5.99
N ILE A 44 -0.73 -16.81 -5.43
CA ILE A 44 0.17 -16.85 -4.29
C ILE A 44 -0.60 -17.32 -3.06
N GLN A 45 -0.06 -18.30 -2.34
CA GLN A 45 -0.67 -18.77 -1.11
C GLN A 45 -0.48 -17.74 0.01
N PRO A 46 -1.53 -17.43 0.80
CA PRO A 46 -1.42 -16.45 1.88
C PRO A 46 -0.32 -16.76 2.90
N THR A 47 -0.10 -18.04 3.20
CA THR A 47 0.95 -18.48 4.13
C THR A 47 2.35 -18.20 3.58
N GLU A 48 2.55 -18.40 2.28
CA GLU A 48 3.84 -18.11 1.61
C GLU A 48 4.09 -16.61 1.56
N MET A 49 3.08 -15.82 1.24
CA MET A 49 3.18 -14.36 1.24
C MET A 49 3.55 -13.83 2.63
N ALA A 50 2.89 -14.33 3.67
CA ALA A 50 3.17 -13.95 5.05
C ALA A 50 4.61 -14.29 5.46
N ARG A 51 5.10 -15.45 5.07
CA ARG A 51 6.48 -15.90 5.34
C ARG A 51 7.50 -14.99 4.64
N ASN A 52 7.29 -14.70 3.37
CA ASN A 52 8.18 -13.83 2.59
C ASN A 52 8.19 -12.40 3.13
N TYR A 53 7.03 -11.88 3.50
CA TYR A 53 6.91 -10.57 4.12
C TYR A 53 7.68 -10.50 5.44
N ARG A 54 7.55 -11.52 6.30
CA ARG A 54 8.30 -11.60 7.57
C ARG A 54 9.81 -11.57 7.35
N LYS A 55 10.30 -12.32 6.36
CA LYS A 55 11.72 -12.29 5.98
C LYS A 55 12.18 -10.91 5.56
N MET A 56 11.38 -10.23 4.74
CA MET A 56 11.70 -8.86 4.30
C MET A 56 11.80 -7.90 5.48
N VAL A 57 10.88 -7.99 6.43
CA VAL A 57 10.90 -7.14 7.62
C VAL A 57 12.15 -7.44 8.48
N GLU A 58 12.50 -8.70 8.68
CA GLU A 58 13.71 -9.08 9.41
C GLU A 58 14.97 -8.53 8.75
N ILE A 59 15.10 -8.66 7.43
CA ILE A 59 16.25 -8.15 6.67
C ILE A 59 16.33 -6.63 6.76
N SER A 60 15.20 -5.94 6.76
CA SER A 60 15.15 -4.48 6.81
C SER A 60 15.60 -3.89 8.15
N GLY A 61 15.59 -4.69 9.23
CA GLY A 61 15.86 -4.21 10.58
C GLY A 61 14.77 -3.32 11.18
N LEU A 62 13.63 -3.20 10.52
CA LEU A 62 12.49 -2.41 11.00
C LEU A 62 11.66 -3.21 12.01
N PRO A 63 10.92 -2.53 12.91
CA PRO A 63 9.97 -3.19 13.78
C PRO A 63 8.94 -3.98 12.97
N TYR A 64 8.57 -5.16 13.46
CA TYR A 64 7.57 -5.97 12.79
C TYR A 64 6.19 -5.35 12.90
N ILE A 65 5.54 -5.15 11.75
CA ILE A 65 4.12 -4.86 11.63
C ILE A 65 3.50 -5.89 10.68
N ARG A 66 2.24 -6.21 10.86
CA ARG A 66 1.55 -7.15 9.99
C ARG A 66 1.41 -6.56 8.58
N PHE A 67 1.38 -7.42 7.56
CA PHE A 67 1.19 -6.96 6.18
C PHE A 67 -0.07 -6.08 6.02
N HIS A 68 -1.17 -6.46 6.65
CA HIS A 68 -2.41 -5.70 6.64
C HIS A 68 -2.24 -4.29 7.24
N ASP A 69 -1.35 -4.12 8.21
CA ASP A 69 -1.12 -2.83 8.88
C ASP A 69 -0.41 -1.81 7.99
N LEU A 70 0.17 -2.23 6.86
CA LEU A 70 0.71 -1.31 5.86
C LEU A 70 -0.34 -0.36 5.32
N LYS A 71 -1.57 -0.83 5.19
CA LYS A 71 -2.71 -0.01 4.78
C LYS A 71 -2.97 1.11 5.79
N HIS A 72 -2.92 0.77 7.07
CA HIS A 72 -3.06 1.75 8.16
C HIS A 72 -1.92 2.77 8.18
N THR A 73 -0.69 2.33 7.99
CA THR A 73 0.49 3.20 7.88
C THR A 73 0.35 4.17 6.71
N HIS A 74 -0.10 3.69 5.56
CA HIS A 74 -0.33 4.53 4.39
C HIS A 74 -1.38 5.61 4.68
N ALA A 75 -2.50 5.23 5.31
CA ALA A 75 -3.53 6.16 5.71
C ALA A 75 -2.99 7.24 6.67
N THR A 76 -2.25 6.83 7.68
CA THR A 76 -1.65 7.74 8.68
C THR A 76 -0.73 8.75 8.02
N LEU A 77 0.16 8.30 7.14
CA LEU A 77 1.10 9.18 6.43
C LEU A 77 0.38 10.20 5.55
N LEU A 78 -0.65 9.79 4.82
CA LEU A 78 -1.43 10.69 3.98
C LEU A 78 -2.18 11.74 4.83
N LEU A 79 -2.78 11.33 5.93
CA LEU A 79 -3.49 12.25 6.83
C LEU A 79 -2.54 13.24 7.48
N GLN A 80 -1.33 12.82 7.85
CA GLN A 80 -0.29 13.71 8.38
C GLN A 80 0.16 14.75 7.35
N GLN A 81 0.10 14.41 6.06
CA GLN A 81 0.40 15.35 4.97
C GLN A 81 -0.76 16.29 4.64
N GLY A 82 -1.86 16.20 5.36
CA GLY A 82 -3.02 17.07 5.17
C GLY A 82 -3.99 16.60 4.08
N VAL A 83 -3.88 15.38 3.61
CA VAL A 83 -4.81 14.83 2.63
C VAL A 83 -6.19 14.64 3.28
N HIS A 84 -7.23 15.07 2.58
CA HIS A 84 -8.59 14.98 3.11
C HIS A 84 -9.00 13.53 3.41
N PRO A 85 -9.62 13.25 4.58
CA PRO A 85 -9.97 11.87 4.97
C PRO A 85 -10.82 11.12 3.95
N LYS A 86 -11.71 11.81 3.23
CA LYS A 86 -12.52 11.19 2.17
C LYS A 86 -11.66 10.67 1.02
N VAL A 87 -10.66 11.43 0.61
CA VAL A 87 -9.72 11.01 -0.43
C VAL A 87 -8.92 9.79 0.01
N VAL A 88 -8.46 9.77 1.26
CA VAL A 88 -7.75 8.62 1.84
C VAL A 88 -8.65 7.39 1.87
N SER A 89 -9.88 7.53 2.30
CA SER A 89 -10.87 6.45 2.36
C SER A 89 -11.13 5.83 0.98
N GLU A 90 -11.34 6.66 -0.04
CA GLU A 90 -11.57 6.21 -1.41
C GLU A 90 -10.33 5.51 -1.99
N ARG A 91 -9.15 6.09 -1.77
CA ARG A 91 -7.88 5.53 -2.26
C ARG A 91 -7.60 4.15 -1.69
N LEU A 92 -7.89 3.93 -0.41
CA LEU A 92 -7.61 2.67 0.27
C LEU A 92 -8.77 1.67 0.20
N GLY A 93 -9.90 2.06 -0.41
CA GLY A 93 -11.04 1.19 -0.54
C GLY A 93 -11.69 0.84 0.80
N HIS A 94 -11.69 1.76 1.76
CA HIS A 94 -12.37 1.56 3.03
C HIS A 94 -13.88 1.47 2.77
N SER A 95 -14.53 0.51 3.39
CA SER A 95 -15.98 0.29 3.25
C SER A 95 -16.79 1.45 3.80
N THR A 96 -16.26 2.15 4.82
CA THR A 96 -16.84 3.35 5.40
C THR A 96 -15.74 4.39 5.66
N ILE A 97 -16.11 5.66 5.63
CA ILE A 97 -15.20 6.74 6.01
C ILE A 97 -14.83 6.68 7.51
N GLY A 98 -15.65 6.01 8.33
CA GLY A 98 -15.39 5.84 9.76
C GLY A 98 -14.04 5.20 10.07
N ILE A 99 -13.62 4.24 9.26
CA ILE A 99 -12.31 3.58 9.41
C ILE A 99 -11.17 4.59 9.25
N THR A 100 -11.27 5.45 8.26
CA THR A 100 -10.29 6.52 8.02
C THR A 100 -10.36 7.58 9.12
N MET A 101 -11.56 7.94 9.57
CA MET A 101 -11.76 8.93 10.62
C MET A 101 -11.20 8.48 11.96
N ASP A 102 -11.24 7.18 12.28
CA ASP A 102 -10.60 6.64 13.48
C ASP A 102 -9.09 6.89 13.47
N THR A 103 -8.44 6.66 12.31
CA THR A 103 -7.03 6.97 12.11
C THR A 103 -6.78 8.48 12.22
N TYR A 104 -7.65 9.29 11.61
CA TYR A 104 -7.58 10.75 11.64
C TYR A 104 -7.61 11.30 13.07
N THR A 105 -8.44 10.72 13.94
CA THR A 105 -8.55 11.12 15.34
C THR A 105 -7.21 11.00 16.08
N HIS A 106 -6.41 9.98 15.77
CA HIS A 106 -5.08 9.80 16.35
C HIS A 106 -4.05 10.82 15.84
N VAL A 107 -4.22 11.31 14.63
CA VAL A 107 -3.32 12.29 14.00
C VAL A 107 -3.74 13.72 14.31
N LEU A 108 -5.01 13.95 14.62
CA LEU A 108 -5.65 15.26 14.77
C LEU A 108 -4.95 16.23 15.73
N PRO A 109 -4.43 15.82 16.91
CA PRO A 109 -3.77 16.77 17.82
C PRO A 109 -2.61 17.52 17.18
N ASN A 110 -1.77 16.84 16.40
CA ASN A 110 -0.66 17.46 15.68
C ASN A 110 -1.15 18.35 14.54
N MET A 111 -2.18 17.92 13.82
CA MET A 111 -2.77 18.69 12.73
C MET A 111 -3.44 19.96 13.23
N GLN A 112 -4.07 19.93 14.40
CA GLN A 112 -4.66 21.10 15.04
C GLN A 112 -3.61 22.16 15.35
N LYS A 113 -2.46 21.75 15.87
CA LYS A 113 -1.36 22.65 16.17
C LYS A 113 -0.83 23.32 14.89
N GLU A 114 -0.61 22.55 13.85
CA GLU A 114 -0.15 23.06 12.56
C GLU A 114 -1.17 24.03 11.94
N ALA A 115 -2.45 23.68 11.99
CA ALA A 115 -3.52 24.52 11.48
C ALA A 115 -3.56 25.87 12.19
N ALA A 116 -3.41 25.88 13.51
CA ALA A 116 -3.36 27.10 14.30
C ALA A 116 -2.19 27.99 13.92
N LEU A 117 -1.00 27.41 13.71
CA LEU A 117 0.19 28.14 13.28
C LEU A 117 0.03 28.71 11.87
N GLN A 118 -0.54 27.95 10.96
CA GLN A 118 -0.82 28.42 9.60
C GLN A 118 -1.83 29.58 9.61
N PHE A 119 -2.86 29.49 10.40
CA PHE A 119 -3.82 30.58 10.55
C PHE A 119 -3.16 31.85 11.08
N GLU A 120 -2.31 31.72 12.10
CA GLU A 120 -1.56 32.86 12.64
C GLU A 120 -0.72 33.57 11.58
N GLN A 121 -0.08 32.80 10.70
CA GLN A 121 0.71 33.35 9.58
C GLN A 121 -0.17 34.11 8.59
N LEU A 122 -1.40 33.68 8.36
CA LEU A 122 -2.33 34.32 7.42
C LEU A 122 -2.82 35.69 7.91
N ILE A 123 -2.89 35.90 9.21
CA ILE A 123 -3.41 37.15 9.80
C ILE A 123 -2.32 38.16 10.18
N LYS A 124 -1.06 37.78 9.99
CA LYS A 124 0.08 38.69 10.23
C LYS A 124 0.37 39.59 9.01
#